data_bde7ca7c304df4de80ff087ddd6cbb16
#
_entry.id   bde7ca7c304df4de80ff087ddd6cbb16
#
_cell.length_a   1.000
_cell.length_b   1.000
_cell.length_c   1.000
_cell.angle_alpha   90.00
_cell.angle_beta   90.00
_cell.angle_gamma   90.00
#
_symmetry.space_group_name_H-M   'P 1'
#
loop_
_entity.id
_entity.type
_entity.pdbx_description
1 polymer ?
#
loop_
_entity_poly.entity_id
_entity_poly.type
_entity_poly.pdbx_seq_one_letter_code
_entity_poly.pdbx_strand_id
1 'polypeptide(L)'
;MLRGRFDFPTLRRKVAEQAKLHKASQVLIEDAGFGTALIQDLKTADFSVIAVIPEYDKKIRMAIQAGKFENGQVLLPKEAPWLADLEAELFAFPSGRHDDQVDSISQALSYESPSFWTKESLDNYNYAMTRLWQDAIFARLAGRPW
;
A
#
# COMPACT_ATOMS: atom_id res chain seq x y z
N MET A 1 3.26 6.05 7.05
CA MET A 1 1.83 5.99 6.66
C MET A 1 1.12 7.22 7.20
N LEU A 2 0.21 7.83 6.44
CA LEU A 2 -0.58 9.00 6.85
C LEU A 2 -2.06 8.64 6.85
N ARG A 3 -2.74 8.86 7.97
CA ARG A 3 -4.17 8.62 8.14
C ARG A 3 -4.83 9.79 8.86
N GLY A 4 -6.04 10.16 8.47
CA GLY A 4 -6.81 11.22 9.11
C GLY A 4 -8.04 11.62 8.32
N ARG A 5 -8.88 12.44 8.96
CA ARG A 5 -9.99 13.12 8.28
C ARG A 5 -9.53 14.52 7.92
N PHE A 6 -9.53 14.83 6.63
CA PHE A 6 -9.04 16.09 6.10
C PHE A 6 -10.13 16.76 5.27
N ASP A 7 -10.18 18.09 5.30
CA ASP A 7 -10.85 18.85 4.27
C ASP A 7 -10.09 18.74 2.94
N PHE A 8 -10.72 19.08 1.84
CA PHE A 8 -10.13 18.90 0.51
C PHE A 8 -8.81 19.64 0.31
N PRO A 9 -8.66 20.95 0.69
CA PRO A 9 -7.40 21.65 0.56
C PRO A 9 -6.26 21.01 1.35
N THR A 10 -6.54 20.53 2.57
CA THR A 10 -5.55 19.85 3.41
C THR A 10 -5.19 18.48 2.83
N LEU A 11 -6.17 17.71 2.35
CA LEU A 11 -5.94 16.41 1.70
C LEU A 11 -5.01 16.58 0.50
N ARG A 12 -5.33 17.50 -0.40
CA ARG A 12 -4.51 17.83 -1.58
C ARG A 12 -3.06 18.14 -1.20
N ARG A 13 -2.85 19.04 -0.24
CA ARG A 13 -1.52 19.43 0.22
C ARG A 13 -0.76 18.22 0.78
N LYS A 14 -1.41 17.42 1.64
CA LYS A 14 -0.80 16.23 2.24
C LYS A 14 -0.42 15.17 1.22
N VAL A 15 -1.26 14.92 0.23
CA VAL A 15 -0.92 13.98 -0.85
C VAL A 15 0.29 14.48 -1.64
N ALA A 16 0.33 15.75 -2.00
CA ALA A 16 1.47 16.34 -2.69
C ALA A 16 2.77 16.30 -1.85
N GLU A 17 2.67 16.56 -0.54
CA GLU A 17 3.79 16.46 0.41
C GLU A 17 4.32 15.01 0.48
N GLN A 18 3.45 14.03 0.60
CA GLN A 18 3.82 12.62 0.66
C GLN A 18 4.45 12.14 -0.66
N ALA A 19 3.86 12.51 -1.80
CA ALA A 19 4.41 12.17 -3.10
C ALA A 19 5.85 12.71 -3.27
N LYS A 20 6.09 13.95 -2.87
CA LYS A 20 7.43 14.57 -2.90
C LYS A 20 8.39 13.91 -1.89
N LEU A 21 7.93 13.70 -0.66
CA LEU A 21 8.75 13.09 0.42
C LEU A 21 9.26 11.72 0.02
N HIS A 22 8.40 10.89 -0.58
CA HIS A 22 8.73 9.54 -0.99
C HIS A 22 9.25 9.45 -2.44
N LYS A 23 9.41 10.59 -3.13
CA LYS A 23 9.82 10.65 -4.55
C LYS A 23 8.98 9.71 -5.41
N ALA A 24 7.66 9.70 -5.16
CA ALA A 24 6.74 8.81 -5.84
C ALA A 24 6.72 9.12 -7.33
N SER A 25 6.94 8.10 -8.15
CA SER A 25 6.82 8.22 -9.61
C SER A 25 5.36 8.29 -10.06
N GLN A 26 4.46 7.73 -9.26
CA GLN A 26 3.02 7.69 -9.53
C GLN A 26 2.24 7.78 -8.22
N VAL A 27 1.04 8.37 -8.28
CA VAL A 27 0.10 8.47 -7.16
C VAL A 27 -1.18 7.76 -7.57
N LEU A 28 -1.50 6.68 -6.88
CA LEU A 28 -2.75 5.95 -7.10
C LEU A 28 -3.83 6.58 -6.22
N ILE A 29 -4.96 6.93 -6.82
CA ILE A 29 -6.10 7.52 -6.12
C ILE A 29 -7.36 6.80 -6.55
N GLU A 30 -8.15 6.34 -5.58
CA GLU A 30 -9.47 5.77 -5.85
C GLU A 30 -10.39 6.83 -6.46
N ASP A 31 -10.95 6.54 -7.63
CA ASP A 31 -11.86 7.44 -8.34
C ASP A 31 -13.27 7.36 -7.76
N ALA A 32 -13.42 7.84 -6.52
CA ALA A 32 -14.69 7.91 -5.81
C ALA A 32 -14.72 9.12 -4.88
N GLY A 33 -15.86 9.76 -4.75
CA GLY A 33 -16.06 10.88 -3.84
C GLY A 33 -15.04 12.02 -4.04
N PHE A 34 -14.30 12.39 -3.00
CA PHE A 34 -13.24 13.41 -3.09
C PHE A 34 -12.06 12.99 -3.97
N GLY A 35 -11.87 11.69 -4.19
CA GLY A 35 -10.80 11.18 -5.05
C GLY A 35 -10.90 11.69 -6.47
N THR A 36 -12.11 11.75 -7.06
CA THR A 36 -12.33 12.26 -8.42
C THR A 36 -11.83 13.71 -8.58
N ALA A 37 -12.20 14.59 -7.64
CA ALA A 37 -11.73 15.97 -7.65
C ALA A 37 -10.22 16.08 -7.43
N LEU A 38 -9.67 15.26 -6.53
CA LEU A 38 -8.23 15.22 -6.23
C LEU A 38 -7.41 14.75 -7.44
N ILE A 39 -7.89 13.76 -8.18
CA ILE A 39 -7.27 13.28 -9.42
C ILE A 39 -7.16 14.42 -10.44
N GLN A 40 -8.22 15.16 -10.66
CA GLN A 40 -8.24 16.28 -11.60
C GLN A 40 -7.26 17.38 -11.19
N ASP A 41 -7.29 17.76 -9.91
CA ASP A 41 -6.46 18.86 -9.40
C ASP A 41 -4.96 18.49 -9.42
N LEU A 42 -4.58 17.28 -9.01
CA LEU A 42 -3.19 16.86 -9.03
C LEU A 42 -2.64 16.65 -10.44
N LYS A 43 -3.47 16.23 -11.40
CA LYS A 43 -3.07 16.16 -12.82
C LYS A 43 -2.74 17.54 -13.38
N THR A 44 -3.47 18.58 -12.98
CA THR A 44 -3.16 19.97 -13.40
C THR A 44 -1.89 20.51 -12.75
N ALA A 45 -1.42 19.91 -11.65
CA ALA A 45 -0.21 20.26 -10.94
C ALA A 45 1.01 19.36 -11.29
N ASP A 46 1.00 18.75 -12.47
CA ASP A 46 2.07 17.89 -13.04
C ASP A 46 2.41 16.65 -12.19
N PHE A 47 1.48 16.16 -11.39
CA PHE A 47 1.63 14.86 -10.74
C PHE A 47 1.19 13.72 -11.69
N SER A 48 1.98 12.66 -11.75
CA SER A 48 1.57 11.42 -12.42
C SER A 48 0.54 10.69 -11.57
N VAL A 49 -0.74 10.91 -11.86
CA VAL A 49 -1.87 10.33 -11.11
C VAL A 49 -2.56 9.25 -11.90
N ILE A 50 -2.78 8.12 -11.25
CA ILE A 50 -3.54 6.99 -11.77
C ILE A 50 -4.86 6.91 -11.00
N ALA A 51 -5.96 6.99 -11.74
CA ALA A 51 -7.28 6.76 -11.21
C ALA A 51 -7.49 5.24 -11.04
N VAL A 52 -7.84 4.83 -9.83
CA VAL A 52 -8.14 3.43 -9.51
C VAL A 52 -9.65 3.28 -9.36
N ILE A 53 -10.25 2.45 -10.19
CA ILE A 53 -11.65 2.06 -10.09
C ILE A 53 -11.68 0.65 -9.50
N PRO A 54 -12.16 0.44 -8.27
CA PRO A 54 -12.20 -0.89 -7.68
C PRO A 54 -13.17 -1.80 -8.45
N GLU A 55 -12.68 -2.92 -8.98
CA GLU A 55 -13.50 -3.88 -9.73
C GLU A 55 -14.29 -4.83 -8.83
N TYR A 56 -13.78 -5.10 -7.61
CA TYR A 56 -14.37 -6.04 -6.66
C TYR A 56 -14.57 -5.41 -5.30
N ASP A 57 -15.37 -6.06 -4.46
CA ASP A 57 -15.43 -5.67 -3.05
C ASP A 57 -14.06 -5.85 -2.35
N LYS A 58 -13.86 -5.14 -1.25
CA LYS A 58 -12.58 -5.09 -0.54
C LYS A 58 -12.09 -6.45 -0.03
N LYS A 59 -13.01 -7.37 0.31
CA LYS A 59 -12.66 -8.72 0.78
C LYS A 59 -12.07 -9.54 -0.35
N ILE A 60 -12.68 -9.48 -1.53
CA ILE A 60 -12.19 -10.17 -2.73
C ILE A 60 -10.86 -9.56 -3.16
N ARG A 61 -10.74 -8.23 -3.18
CA ARG A 61 -9.48 -7.56 -3.53
C ARG A 61 -8.33 -8.01 -2.63
N MET A 62 -8.54 -8.02 -1.31
CA MET A 62 -7.50 -8.46 -0.37
C MET A 62 -7.20 -9.96 -0.48
N ALA A 63 -8.21 -10.80 -0.68
CA ALA A 63 -8.01 -12.24 -0.88
C ALA A 63 -7.15 -12.55 -2.11
N ILE A 64 -7.36 -11.82 -3.22
CA ILE A 64 -6.53 -11.94 -4.42
C ILE A 64 -5.06 -11.59 -4.11
N GLN A 65 -4.82 -10.62 -3.24
CA GLN A 65 -3.45 -10.18 -2.91
C GLN A 65 -2.79 -11.04 -1.81
N ALA A 66 -3.53 -11.90 -1.11
CA ALA A 66 -2.99 -12.73 -0.03
C ALA A 66 -1.80 -13.59 -0.49
N GLY A 67 -1.85 -14.13 -1.71
CA GLY A 67 -0.73 -14.88 -2.28
C GLY A 67 0.58 -14.09 -2.40
N LYS A 68 0.52 -12.76 -2.55
CA LYS A 68 1.73 -11.92 -2.56
C LYS A 68 2.40 -11.84 -1.19
N PHE A 69 1.60 -11.87 -0.12
CA PHE A 69 2.10 -11.94 1.25
C PHE A 69 2.71 -13.33 1.53
N GLU A 70 2.03 -14.40 1.17
CA GLU A 70 2.51 -15.77 1.35
C GLU A 70 3.82 -16.03 0.61
N ASN A 71 3.97 -15.46 -0.59
CA ASN A 71 5.17 -15.57 -1.41
C ASN A 71 6.29 -14.59 -1.01
N GLY A 72 6.13 -13.83 0.07
CA GLY A 72 7.14 -12.87 0.55
C GLY A 72 7.38 -11.69 -0.41
N GLN A 73 6.42 -11.36 -1.26
CA GLN A 73 6.51 -10.22 -2.19
C GLN A 73 6.14 -8.90 -1.53
N VAL A 74 5.53 -8.94 -0.35
CA VAL A 74 5.16 -7.75 0.43
C VAL A 74 6.11 -7.62 1.61
N LEU A 75 6.76 -6.48 1.73
CA LEU A 75 7.78 -6.20 2.73
C LEU A 75 7.32 -5.09 3.67
N LEU A 76 7.44 -5.35 4.97
CA LEU A 76 7.17 -4.37 6.01
C LEU A 76 8.49 -4.04 6.74
N PRO A 77 8.69 -2.81 7.20
CA PRO A 77 9.87 -2.49 8.00
C PRO A 77 9.84 -3.27 9.32
N LYS A 78 11.03 -3.55 9.89
CA LYS A 78 11.11 -4.18 11.21
C LYS A 78 10.47 -3.33 12.30
N GLU A 79 10.67 -2.02 12.21
CA GLU A 79 10.17 -1.03 13.16
C GLU A 79 9.65 0.19 12.42
N ALA A 80 8.43 0.59 12.72
CA ALA A 80 7.87 1.86 12.28
C ALA A 80 6.74 2.28 13.24
N PRO A 81 6.56 3.57 13.51
CA PRO A 81 5.52 4.04 14.45
C PRO A 81 4.10 3.62 14.07
N TRP A 82 3.86 3.35 12.80
CA TRP A 82 2.56 2.98 12.23
C TRP A 82 2.36 1.47 12.05
N LEU A 83 3.39 0.65 12.29
CA LEU A 83 3.38 -0.78 11.95
C LEU A 83 2.37 -1.57 12.80
N ALA A 84 2.34 -1.31 14.10
CA ALA A 84 1.41 -2.00 15.01
C ALA A 84 -0.07 -1.73 14.65
N ASP A 85 -0.40 -0.50 14.26
CA ASP A 85 -1.75 -0.14 13.84
C ASP A 85 -2.12 -0.82 12.52
N LEU A 86 -1.19 -0.90 11.57
CA LEU A 86 -1.38 -1.61 10.32
C LEU A 86 -1.58 -3.11 10.54
N GLU A 87 -0.74 -3.75 11.35
CA GLU A 87 -0.86 -5.17 11.67
C GLU A 87 -2.19 -5.48 12.35
N ALA A 88 -2.61 -4.64 13.31
CA ALA A 88 -3.90 -4.79 13.97
C ALA A 88 -5.06 -4.71 12.98
N GLU A 89 -5.01 -3.81 11.99
CA GLU A 89 -6.04 -3.67 10.97
C GLU A 89 -6.04 -4.86 10.00
N LEU A 90 -4.87 -5.32 9.57
CA LEU A 90 -4.72 -6.51 8.70
C LEU A 90 -5.27 -7.77 9.37
N PHE A 91 -4.94 -8.00 10.65
CA PHE A 91 -5.42 -9.19 11.38
C PHE A 91 -6.90 -9.13 11.74
N ALA A 92 -7.46 -7.94 11.93
CA ALA A 92 -8.88 -7.77 12.19
C ALA A 92 -9.75 -7.84 10.92
N PHE A 93 -9.16 -7.71 9.74
CA PHE A 93 -9.87 -7.73 8.47
C PHE A 93 -10.46 -9.13 8.18
N PRO A 94 -11.69 -9.25 7.66
CA PRO A 94 -12.59 -8.19 7.21
C PRO A 94 -13.56 -7.67 8.29
N SER A 95 -13.46 -8.13 9.52
CA SER A 95 -14.43 -7.85 10.60
C SER A 95 -14.03 -6.65 11.47
N GLY A 96 -12.89 -6.03 11.20
CA GLY A 96 -12.37 -4.88 11.92
C GLY A 96 -13.23 -3.63 11.73
N ARG A 97 -13.15 -2.71 12.72
CA ARG A 97 -13.85 -1.42 12.67
C ARG A 97 -13.30 -0.49 11.57
N HIS A 98 -12.06 -0.67 11.22
CA HIS A 98 -11.32 0.12 10.24
C HIS A 98 -10.65 -0.82 9.24
N ASP A 99 -10.64 -0.42 7.99
CA ASP A 99 -10.06 -1.17 6.88
C ASP A 99 -9.42 -0.26 5.80
N ASP A 100 -9.30 1.04 6.08
CA ASP A 100 -8.78 2.03 5.15
C ASP A 100 -7.35 1.72 4.69
N GLN A 101 -6.51 1.19 5.61
CA GLN A 101 -5.13 0.83 5.31
C GLN A 101 -5.07 -0.46 4.49
N VAL A 102 -5.92 -1.42 4.80
CA VAL A 102 -6.06 -2.67 4.04
C VAL A 102 -6.51 -2.40 2.62
N ASP A 103 -7.50 -1.50 2.45
CA ASP A 103 -7.96 -1.07 1.14
C ASP A 103 -6.84 -0.40 0.33
N SER A 104 -6.12 0.54 0.91
CA SER A 104 -4.99 1.20 0.25
C SER A 104 -3.91 0.21 -0.19
N ILE A 105 -3.59 -0.77 0.66
CA ILE A 105 -2.59 -1.81 0.35
C ILE A 105 -3.10 -2.73 -0.75
N SER A 106 -4.35 -3.19 -0.68
CA SER A 106 -4.91 -4.07 -1.70
C SER A 106 -4.94 -3.41 -3.07
N GLN A 107 -5.27 -2.12 -3.14
CA GLN A 107 -5.23 -1.34 -4.38
C GLN A 107 -3.80 -1.16 -4.91
N ALA A 108 -2.85 -0.83 -4.03
CA ALA A 108 -1.45 -0.70 -4.41
C ALA A 108 -0.86 -2.01 -4.93
N LEU A 109 -1.19 -3.14 -4.30
CA LEU A 109 -0.73 -4.46 -4.72
C LEU A 109 -1.43 -4.96 -6.00
N SER A 110 -2.63 -4.48 -6.27
CA SER A 110 -3.36 -4.80 -7.52
C SER A 110 -2.79 -4.02 -8.72
N TYR A 111 -2.09 -2.92 -8.46
CA TYR A 111 -1.52 -2.10 -9.52
C TYR A 111 -0.22 -2.73 -10.03
N GLU A 112 -0.26 -3.23 -11.25
CA GLU A 112 0.93 -3.69 -11.97
C GLU A 112 1.51 -2.54 -12.79
N SER A 113 2.61 -1.96 -12.32
CA SER A 113 3.30 -0.92 -13.06
C SER A 113 3.89 -1.49 -14.37
N PRO A 114 3.56 -0.94 -15.52
CA PRO A 114 3.93 -1.54 -16.81
C PRO A 114 5.42 -1.59 -17.13
N SER A 115 6.32 -1.02 -16.32
CA SER A 115 7.69 -0.85 -16.84
C SER A 115 8.84 -0.71 -15.83
N PHE A 116 8.69 -0.99 -14.57
CA PHE A 116 9.80 -0.72 -13.64
C PHE A 116 10.60 -1.95 -13.17
N TRP A 117 10.14 -3.16 -13.46
CA TRP A 117 10.81 -4.37 -13.04
C TRP A 117 11.24 -5.19 -14.25
N THR A 118 12.50 -5.09 -14.63
CA THR A 118 13.10 -6.15 -15.45
C THR A 118 13.12 -7.43 -14.62
N LYS A 119 13.05 -8.58 -15.26
CA LYS A 119 13.13 -9.89 -14.59
C LYS A 119 14.36 -9.95 -13.68
N GLU A 120 15.46 -9.38 -14.09
CA GLU A 120 16.73 -9.33 -13.36
C GLU A 120 16.68 -8.42 -12.11
N SER A 121 15.99 -7.28 -12.17
CA SER A 121 15.79 -6.42 -11.01
C SER A 121 14.81 -7.01 -10.00
N LEU A 122 13.80 -7.75 -10.46
CA LEU A 122 12.90 -8.55 -9.62
C LEU A 122 13.64 -9.70 -8.95
N ASP A 123 14.46 -10.44 -9.67
CA ASP A 123 15.21 -11.57 -9.15
C ASP A 123 16.24 -11.12 -8.09
N ASN A 124 16.94 -10.01 -8.34
CA ASN A 124 17.89 -9.43 -7.38
C ASN A 124 17.19 -8.84 -6.14
N TYR A 125 16.07 -8.16 -6.32
CA TYR A 125 15.26 -7.63 -5.23
C TYR A 125 14.65 -8.77 -4.40
N ASN A 126 14.03 -9.76 -5.04
CA ASN A 126 13.46 -10.92 -4.38
C ASN A 126 14.51 -11.74 -3.63
N TYR A 127 15.71 -11.92 -4.18
CA TYR A 127 16.80 -12.62 -3.52
C TYR A 127 17.28 -11.89 -2.26
N ALA A 128 17.52 -10.59 -2.35
CA ALA A 128 17.95 -9.78 -1.21
C ALA A 128 16.89 -9.74 -0.09
N MET A 129 15.64 -9.74 -0.47
CA MET A 129 14.53 -9.54 0.43
C MET A 129 13.96 -10.86 1.00
N THR A 130 13.98 -11.95 0.26
CA THR A 130 13.57 -13.28 0.76
C THR A 130 14.41 -13.70 1.98
N ARG A 131 15.69 -13.35 2.02
CA ARG A 131 16.56 -13.62 3.18
C ARG A 131 16.19 -12.82 4.43
N LEU A 132 15.78 -11.57 4.26
CA LEU A 132 15.37 -10.71 5.39
C LEU A 132 13.98 -11.09 5.96
N TRP A 133 13.14 -11.72 5.14
CA TRP A 133 11.76 -12.04 5.47
C TRP A 133 11.54 -13.39 6.12
N GLN A 134 12.25 -14.42 5.66
CA GLN A 134 12.14 -15.75 6.25
C GLN A 134 12.45 -15.73 7.75
N ASP A 135 13.38 -14.88 8.18
CA ASP A 135 13.71 -14.77 9.59
C ASP A 135 12.72 -13.94 10.43
N ALA A 136 12.06 -12.94 9.85
CA ALA A 136 11.24 -11.98 10.60
C ALA A 136 9.75 -12.37 10.72
N ILE A 137 9.10 -12.82 9.65
CA ILE A 137 7.66 -13.17 9.71
C ILE A 137 7.44 -14.56 10.29
N PHE A 138 8.26 -15.54 9.92
CA PHE A 138 8.16 -16.88 10.52
C PHE A 138 8.43 -16.86 12.03
N ALA A 139 9.36 -16.02 12.51
CA ALA A 139 9.59 -15.85 13.95
C ALA A 139 8.37 -15.26 14.66
N ARG A 140 7.68 -14.30 14.05
CA ARG A 140 6.48 -13.67 14.63
C ARG A 140 5.25 -14.58 14.59
N LEU A 141 4.99 -15.25 13.47
CA LEU A 141 3.89 -16.21 13.35
C LEU A 141 4.10 -17.48 14.20
N ALA A 142 5.36 -17.85 14.48
CA ALA A 142 5.72 -18.96 15.35
C ALA A 142 5.75 -18.60 16.86
N GLY A 143 5.36 -17.37 17.25
CA GLY A 143 5.28 -16.95 18.65
C GLY A 143 6.62 -16.90 19.38
N ARG A 144 7.75 -16.75 18.66
CA ARG A 144 9.06 -16.62 19.31
C ARG A 144 9.28 -15.15 19.72
N PRO A 145 9.69 -14.89 20.97
CA PRO A 145 10.13 -13.56 21.37
C PRO A 145 11.38 -13.16 20.58
N TRP A 146 11.49 -11.86 20.29
CA TRP A 146 12.59 -11.20 19.56
C TRP A 146 13.90 -11.33 20.28
#